data_2094c1cf8ba2cbfac0e3dd662caeaa17
#
_entry.id   2094c1cf8ba2cbfac0e3dd662caeaa17
#
_cell.length_a   1.000
_cell.length_b   1.000
_cell.length_c   1.000
_cell.angle_alpha   90.00
_cell.angle_beta   90.00
_cell.angle_gamma   90.00
#
_symmetry.space_group_name_H-M   'P 1'
#
loop_
_entity.id
_entity.type
_entity.pdbx_description
1 polymer ?
#
loop_
_entity_poly.entity_id
_entity_poly.type
_entity_poly.pdbx_seq_one_letter_code
_entity_poly.pdbx_strand_id
1 'polypeptide(L)'
;NQPEPQDCGIQVTFDDDKSMALRAHFQNYLNNDVAALKTLWSPDLEIYMNSVEAAGVDEISALITMQHENFDNITLSFADDEGGEDLGLWVQTITYPANNGYPETTMSQVWFTWKATGKNSGKALEVPAHIGFQWGDGRIVKEWHNFDPSSMQAEMALASN
;
A
#
# COMPACT_ATOMS: atom_id res chain seq x y z
N ASN A 1 -19.03 38.84 11.41
CA ASN A 1 -17.80 38.17 11.82
C ASN A 1 -17.99 36.66 11.68
N GLN A 2 -17.40 36.07 10.65
CA GLN A 2 -17.23 34.63 10.64
C GLN A 2 -16.20 34.27 11.73
N PRO A 3 -16.46 33.23 12.54
CA PRO A 3 -15.44 32.75 13.47
C PRO A 3 -14.21 32.33 12.67
N GLU A 4 -13.02 32.67 13.19
CA GLU A 4 -11.78 32.21 12.58
C GLU A 4 -11.76 30.67 12.53
N PRO A 5 -11.19 30.07 11.45
CA PRO A 5 -11.06 28.62 11.37
C PRO A 5 -10.29 28.12 12.59
N GLN A 6 -10.88 27.20 13.32
CA GLN A 6 -10.23 26.58 14.47
C GLN A 6 -9.20 25.60 13.95
N ASP A 7 -7.91 25.80 14.28
CA ASP A 7 -6.88 24.82 13.97
C ASP A 7 -7.17 23.52 14.71
N CYS A 8 -7.46 22.46 13.97
CA CYS A 8 -7.75 21.15 14.53
C CYS A 8 -6.49 20.35 14.89
N GLY A 9 -5.29 20.90 14.62
CA GLY A 9 -4.01 20.27 14.91
C GLY A 9 -3.66 19.07 14.01
N ILE A 10 -4.48 18.78 12.99
CA ILE A 10 -4.18 17.74 12.00
C ILE A 10 -3.17 18.26 10.99
N GLN A 11 -2.08 17.51 10.79
CA GLN A 11 -1.06 17.83 9.81
C GLN A 11 -1.11 16.82 8.67
N VAL A 12 -1.07 17.32 7.43
CA VAL A 12 -0.99 16.49 6.21
C VAL A 12 0.26 16.89 5.44
N THR A 13 1.07 15.90 5.10
CA THR A 13 2.32 16.07 4.35
C THR A 13 2.40 15.08 3.20
N PHE A 14 3.21 15.39 2.14
CA PHE A 14 3.29 14.60 0.92
C PHE A 14 4.71 14.15 0.58
N ASP A 15 5.71 14.86 1.08
CA ASP A 15 7.14 14.69 0.80
C ASP A 15 7.99 14.55 2.07
N ASP A 16 7.34 14.21 3.18
CA ASP A 16 8.00 13.87 4.45
C ASP A 16 8.73 12.52 4.38
N ASP A 17 9.55 12.23 5.38
CA ASP A 17 10.35 11.01 5.44
C ASP A 17 9.52 9.72 5.32
N LYS A 18 8.32 9.69 5.90
CA LYS A 18 7.43 8.52 5.85
C LYS A 18 6.81 8.33 4.46
N SER A 19 6.35 9.42 3.85
CA SER A 19 5.82 9.40 2.47
C SER A 19 6.89 8.97 1.47
N MET A 20 8.12 9.46 1.64
CA MET A 20 9.26 9.06 0.81
C MET A 20 9.67 7.60 1.05
N ALA A 21 9.65 7.14 2.31
CA ALA A 21 9.92 5.74 2.65
C ALA A 21 8.90 4.79 2.02
N LEU A 22 7.62 5.18 1.96
CA LEU A 22 6.59 4.40 1.27
C LEU A 22 6.81 4.34 -0.24
N ARG A 23 7.20 5.43 -0.89
CA ARG A 23 7.54 5.40 -2.33
C ARG A 23 8.67 4.41 -2.59
N ALA A 24 9.72 4.42 -1.79
CA ALA A 24 10.81 3.45 -1.87
C ALA A 24 10.32 2.01 -1.59
N HIS A 25 9.41 1.84 -0.64
CA HIS A 25 8.81 0.55 -0.30
C HIS A 25 8.02 -0.04 -1.48
N PHE A 26 7.20 0.76 -2.16
CA PHE A 26 6.50 0.32 -3.37
C PHE A 26 7.46 0.01 -4.53
N GLN A 27 8.57 0.74 -4.66
CA GLN A 27 9.61 0.37 -5.63
C GLN A 27 10.23 -1.00 -5.30
N ASN A 28 10.47 -1.29 -4.03
CA ASN A 28 10.96 -2.60 -3.59
C ASN A 28 9.94 -3.71 -3.89
N TYR A 29 8.64 -3.41 -3.76
CA TYR A 29 7.58 -4.32 -4.21
C TYR A 29 7.68 -4.60 -5.72
N LEU A 30 7.80 -3.59 -6.57
CA LEU A 30 7.96 -3.76 -8.01
C LEU A 30 9.21 -4.55 -8.39
N ASN A 31 10.27 -4.40 -7.60
CA ASN A 31 11.52 -5.13 -7.77
C ASN A 31 11.47 -6.58 -7.22
N ASN A 32 10.35 -6.99 -6.61
CA ASN A 32 10.23 -8.25 -5.88
C ASN A 32 11.29 -8.44 -4.78
N ASP A 33 11.72 -7.34 -4.17
CA ASP A 33 12.72 -7.34 -3.10
C ASP A 33 12.04 -7.46 -1.72
N VAL A 34 11.63 -8.67 -1.38
CA VAL A 34 10.96 -8.98 -0.11
C VAL A 34 11.87 -8.68 1.08
N ALA A 35 13.19 -8.86 0.95
CA ALA A 35 14.12 -8.55 2.03
C ALA A 35 14.12 -7.04 2.36
N ALA A 36 14.12 -6.20 1.34
CA ALA A 36 14.00 -4.74 1.51
C ALA A 36 12.64 -4.34 2.09
N LEU A 37 11.54 -4.97 1.66
CA LEU A 37 10.21 -4.73 2.23
C LEU A 37 10.17 -4.97 3.74
N LYS A 38 10.79 -6.05 4.21
CA LYS A 38 10.85 -6.40 5.64
C LYS A 38 11.60 -5.37 6.50
N THR A 39 12.42 -4.51 5.93
CA THR A 39 13.13 -3.47 6.69
C THR A 39 12.20 -2.38 7.20
N LEU A 40 11.10 -2.09 6.48
CA LEU A 40 10.13 -1.07 6.85
C LEU A 40 8.96 -1.64 7.69
N TRP A 41 8.64 -2.91 7.53
CA TRP A 41 7.62 -3.57 8.33
C TRP A 41 8.09 -3.83 9.77
N SER A 42 7.20 -3.64 10.73
CA SER A 42 7.38 -4.18 12.08
C SER A 42 7.35 -5.70 12.01
N PRO A 43 8.16 -6.42 12.85
CA PRO A 43 8.04 -7.87 12.97
C PRO A 43 6.64 -8.34 13.38
N ASP A 44 5.90 -7.50 14.10
CA ASP A 44 4.53 -7.76 14.58
C ASP A 44 3.47 -7.09 13.69
N LEU A 45 3.79 -6.87 12.41
CA LEU A 45 2.88 -6.26 11.44
C LEU A 45 1.56 -7.00 11.35
N GLU A 46 0.47 -6.26 11.37
CA GLU A 46 -0.89 -6.74 11.09
C GLU A 46 -1.38 -6.17 9.75
N ILE A 47 -1.69 -7.01 8.79
CA ILE A 47 -2.24 -6.62 7.49
C ILE A 47 -3.66 -7.12 7.35
N TYR A 48 -4.58 -6.20 7.11
CA TYR A 48 -5.99 -6.48 6.84
C TYR A 48 -6.24 -6.31 5.33
N MET A 49 -6.23 -7.42 4.60
CA MET A 49 -6.37 -7.42 3.14
C MET A 49 -7.79 -7.80 2.74
N ASN A 50 -8.66 -6.83 2.53
CA ASN A 50 -10.09 -7.02 2.26
C ASN A 50 -10.76 -7.92 3.31
N SER A 51 -10.26 -7.94 4.54
CA SER A 51 -10.64 -8.86 5.61
C SER A 51 -10.59 -8.16 6.96
N VAL A 52 -11.34 -8.68 7.91
CA VAL A 52 -11.26 -8.34 9.33
C VAL A 52 -10.24 -9.19 10.08
N GLU A 53 -9.69 -10.21 9.43
CA GLU A 53 -8.64 -11.05 9.97
C GLU A 53 -7.28 -10.56 9.50
N ALA A 54 -6.33 -10.45 10.42
CA ALA A 54 -4.99 -9.97 10.13
C ALA A 54 -4.12 -11.11 9.60
N ALA A 55 -3.33 -10.79 8.55
CA ALA A 55 -2.19 -11.56 8.12
C ALA A 55 -0.90 -10.92 8.68
N GLY A 56 0.18 -11.69 8.76
CA GLY A 56 1.48 -11.23 9.21
C GLY A 56 2.49 -11.06 8.08
N VAL A 57 3.76 -10.82 8.47
CA VAL A 57 4.87 -10.60 7.52
C VAL A 57 5.09 -11.81 6.60
N ASP A 58 4.95 -13.02 7.12
CA ASP A 58 5.24 -14.22 6.33
C ASP A 58 4.17 -14.46 5.26
N GLU A 59 2.90 -14.28 5.60
CA GLU A 59 1.79 -14.44 4.66
C GLU A 59 1.84 -13.39 3.54
N ILE A 60 2.12 -12.12 3.87
CA ILE A 60 2.21 -11.08 2.84
C ILE A 60 3.46 -11.27 1.96
N SER A 61 4.57 -11.72 2.53
CA SER A 61 5.78 -12.04 1.78
C SER A 61 5.54 -13.16 0.76
N ALA A 62 4.82 -14.20 1.16
CA ALA A 62 4.44 -15.31 0.28
C ALA A 62 3.49 -14.83 -0.83
N LEU A 63 2.52 -13.96 -0.50
CA LEU A 63 1.60 -13.42 -1.49
C LEU A 63 2.31 -12.55 -2.53
N ILE A 64 3.24 -11.70 -2.13
CA ILE A 64 4.02 -10.86 -3.05
C ILE A 64 4.83 -11.75 -4.00
N THR A 65 5.51 -12.75 -3.49
CA THR A 65 6.24 -13.73 -4.32
C THR A 65 5.32 -14.40 -5.33
N MET A 66 4.15 -14.86 -4.89
CA MET A 66 3.14 -15.47 -5.75
C MET A 66 2.61 -14.53 -6.83
N GLN A 67 2.44 -13.24 -6.51
CA GLN A 67 2.06 -12.23 -7.50
C GLN A 67 3.11 -12.13 -8.62
N HIS A 68 4.39 -12.02 -8.27
CA HIS A 68 5.47 -11.95 -9.25
C HIS A 68 5.67 -13.25 -10.05
N GLU A 69 5.27 -14.38 -9.50
CA GLU A 69 5.24 -15.67 -10.24
C GLU A 69 4.11 -15.75 -11.26
N ASN A 70 2.97 -15.12 -11.01
CA ASN A 70 1.75 -15.22 -11.83
C ASN A 70 1.49 -14.01 -12.73
N PHE A 71 2.19 -12.91 -12.54
CA PHE A 71 1.97 -11.66 -13.29
C PHE A 71 3.26 -11.10 -13.85
N ASP A 72 3.19 -10.60 -15.09
CA ASP A 72 4.23 -9.82 -15.75
C ASP A 72 3.84 -8.35 -15.84
N ASN A 73 4.84 -7.49 -16.04
CA ASN A 73 4.64 -6.05 -16.27
C ASN A 73 3.84 -5.37 -15.17
N ILE A 74 4.09 -5.72 -13.92
CA ILE A 74 3.43 -5.07 -12.78
C ILE A 74 3.86 -3.61 -12.72
N THR A 75 2.88 -2.71 -12.78
CA THR A 75 3.06 -1.27 -12.66
C THR A 75 2.02 -0.68 -11.75
N LEU A 76 2.34 0.47 -11.16
CA LEU A 76 1.43 1.24 -10.32
C LEU A 76 1.24 2.61 -10.97
N SER A 77 -0.01 3.04 -11.12
CA SER A 77 -0.33 4.33 -11.71
C SER A 77 -1.39 5.07 -10.91
N PHE A 78 -1.32 6.39 -10.91
CA PHE A 78 -2.36 7.23 -10.34
C PHE A 78 -2.72 8.33 -11.34
N ALA A 79 -4.02 8.51 -11.59
CA ALA A 79 -4.53 9.40 -12.63
C ALA A 79 -3.93 9.09 -14.03
N ASP A 80 -3.84 10.10 -14.87
CA ASP A 80 -3.32 9.98 -16.24
C ASP A 80 -1.80 10.13 -16.32
N ASP A 81 -1.08 9.76 -15.27
CA ASP A 81 0.38 9.82 -15.25
C ASP A 81 0.95 8.81 -16.26
N GLU A 82 1.03 9.26 -17.51
CA GLU A 82 1.70 8.54 -18.57
C GLU A 82 3.22 8.59 -18.35
N GLY A 83 3.73 7.68 -17.50
CA GLY A 83 5.12 7.29 -17.55
C GLY A 83 6.15 8.30 -17.08
N GLY A 84 5.90 9.00 -15.97
CA GLY A 84 6.98 9.63 -15.20
C GLY A 84 7.92 8.59 -14.60
N GLU A 85 9.15 8.96 -14.30
CA GLU A 85 10.13 8.11 -13.61
C GLU A 85 9.68 7.76 -12.18
N ASP A 86 8.67 8.44 -11.65
CA ASP A 86 8.07 8.20 -10.35
C ASP A 86 6.98 7.13 -10.45
N LEU A 87 6.90 6.31 -9.39
CA LEU A 87 5.74 5.46 -9.19
C LEU A 87 4.49 6.33 -9.17
N GLY A 88 3.52 6.03 -10.01
CA GLY A 88 2.25 6.74 -10.10
C GLY A 88 1.39 6.50 -8.85
N LEU A 89 1.87 6.95 -7.70
CA LEU A 89 1.22 6.81 -6.41
C LEU A 89 0.77 8.18 -5.90
N TRP A 90 -0.46 8.25 -5.40
CA TRP A 90 -0.80 9.31 -4.47
C TRP A 90 -0.42 8.86 -3.07
N VAL A 91 0.51 9.54 -2.42
CA VAL A 91 0.94 9.24 -1.04
C VAL A 91 0.78 10.50 -0.20
N GLN A 92 0.11 10.37 0.93
CA GLN A 92 0.03 11.42 1.94
C GLN A 92 0.21 10.82 3.33
N THR A 93 0.85 11.57 4.22
CA THR A 93 1.01 11.20 5.62
C THR A 93 0.26 12.19 6.49
N ILE A 94 -0.50 11.68 7.44
CA ILE A 94 -1.39 12.44 8.31
C ILE A 94 -1.01 12.16 9.75
N THR A 95 -0.75 13.23 10.52
CA THR A 95 -0.57 13.13 11.97
C THR A 95 -1.81 13.68 12.66
N TYR A 96 -2.48 12.80 13.39
CA TYR A 96 -3.65 13.11 14.21
C TYR A 96 -3.19 13.42 15.63
N PRO A 97 -3.58 14.55 16.22
CA PRO A 97 -3.27 14.84 17.62
C PRO A 97 -3.97 13.87 18.56
N ALA A 98 -3.42 13.70 19.75
CA ALA A 98 -4.07 12.93 20.80
C ALA A 98 -5.46 13.50 21.10
N ASN A 99 -6.49 12.63 21.12
CA ASN A 99 -7.88 13.04 21.32
C ASN A 99 -8.71 11.88 21.90
N ASN A 100 -9.63 12.19 22.81
CA ASN A 100 -10.60 11.26 23.38
C ASN A 100 -10.00 9.94 23.88
N GLY A 101 -8.83 10.00 24.51
CA GLY A 101 -8.13 8.83 25.04
C GLY A 101 -7.29 8.07 24.02
N TYR A 102 -7.31 8.47 22.75
CA TYR A 102 -6.41 7.95 21.73
C TYR A 102 -5.10 8.75 21.73
N PRO A 103 -3.92 8.10 21.63
CA PRO A 103 -2.65 8.80 21.53
C PRO A 103 -2.52 9.50 20.17
N GLU A 104 -1.56 10.41 20.05
CA GLU A 104 -1.14 10.92 18.75
C GLU A 104 -0.83 9.75 17.82
N THR A 105 -1.38 9.80 16.59
CA THR A 105 -1.28 8.71 15.62
C THR A 105 -0.88 9.24 14.26
N THR A 106 0.13 8.64 13.68
CA THR A 106 0.57 8.94 12.30
C THR A 106 0.15 7.82 11.37
N MET A 107 -0.55 8.19 10.31
CA MET A 107 -1.02 7.29 9.25
C MET A 107 -0.61 7.82 7.89
N SER A 108 -0.35 6.92 6.96
CA SER A 108 -0.20 7.28 5.56
C SER A 108 -1.30 6.64 4.74
N GLN A 109 -1.70 7.32 3.67
CA GLN A 109 -2.72 6.85 2.73
C GLN A 109 -2.11 6.82 1.34
N VAL A 110 -2.33 5.71 0.63
CA VAL A 110 -1.82 5.52 -0.72
C VAL A 110 -2.94 5.09 -1.64
N TRP A 111 -3.09 5.77 -2.78
CA TRP A 111 -4.01 5.40 -3.85
C TRP A 111 -3.24 5.16 -5.14
N PHE A 112 -3.61 4.10 -5.85
CA PHE A 112 -3.04 3.76 -7.15
C PHE A 112 -3.94 2.79 -7.91
N THR A 113 -3.67 2.63 -9.20
CA THR A 113 -4.17 1.51 -9.99
C THR A 113 -3.03 0.53 -10.17
N TRP A 114 -3.21 -0.69 -9.70
CA TRP A 114 -2.32 -1.81 -9.95
C TRP A 114 -2.61 -2.38 -11.34
N LYS A 115 -1.60 -2.47 -12.19
CA LYS A 115 -1.71 -2.99 -13.55
C LYS A 115 -0.72 -4.10 -13.75
N ALA A 116 -1.13 -5.16 -14.44
CA ALA A 116 -0.26 -6.27 -14.79
C ALA A 116 -0.83 -7.07 -15.96
N THR A 117 -0.03 -8.01 -16.46
CA THR A 117 -0.45 -9.03 -17.41
C THR A 117 -0.40 -10.39 -16.74
N GLY A 118 -1.50 -11.12 -16.75
CA GLY A 118 -1.54 -12.50 -16.24
C GLY A 118 -0.71 -13.44 -17.09
N LYS A 119 0.23 -14.16 -16.48
CA LYS A 119 1.09 -15.13 -17.21
C LYS A 119 0.32 -16.32 -17.75
N ASN A 120 -0.72 -16.75 -17.05
CA ASN A 120 -1.49 -17.94 -17.39
C ASN A 120 -2.54 -17.65 -18.47
N SER A 121 -3.18 -16.49 -18.45
CA SER A 121 -4.24 -16.12 -19.39
C SER A 121 -3.79 -15.20 -20.52
N GLY A 122 -2.69 -14.45 -20.33
CA GLY A 122 -2.27 -13.37 -21.22
C GLY A 122 -3.13 -12.11 -21.10
N LYS A 123 -4.07 -12.04 -20.15
CA LYS A 123 -4.97 -10.90 -19.98
C LYS A 123 -4.30 -9.75 -19.24
N ALA A 124 -4.58 -8.53 -19.70
CA ALA A 124 -4.24 -7.32 -18.95
C ALA A 124 -5.25 -7.12 -17.82
N LEU A 125 -4.74 -6.80 -16.63
CA LEU A 125 -5.53 -6.51 -15.44
C LEU A 125 -5.28 -5.08 -15.00
N GLU A 126 -6.34 -4.42 -14.53
CA GLU A 126 -6.30 -3.11 -13.88
C GLU A 126 -7.16 -3.15 -12.62
N VAL A 127 -6.55 -2.88 -11.47
CA VAL A 127 -7.21 -2.97 -10.16
C VAL A 127 -6.97 -1.69 -9.39
N PRO A 128 -7.99 -0.85 -9.21
CA PRO A 128 -7.90 0.30 -8.31
C PRO A 128 -7.68 -0.16 -6.88
N ALA A 129 -6.76 0.47 -6.17
CA ALA A 129 -6.41 0.10 -4.82
C ALA A 129 -6.21 1.31 -3.91
N HIS A 130 -6.53 1.11 -2.64
CA HIS A 130 -6.23 2.01 -1.55
C HIS A 130 -5.60 1.21 -0.42
N ILE A 131 -4.49 1.73 0.11
CA ILE A 131 -3.83 1.14 1.28
C ILE A 131 -3.63 2.23 2.33
N GLY A 132 -4.14 1.96 3.54
CA GLY A 132 -3.83 2.74 4.73
C GLY A 132 -2.70 2.09 5.51
N PHE A 133 -1.78 2.91 6.04
CA PHE A 133 -0.64 2.48 6.84
C PHE A 133 -0.68 3.18 8.20
N GLN A 134 -0.41 2.46 9.27
CA GLN A 134 -0.18 3.04 10.59
C GLN A 134 1.29 2.88 10.96
N TRP A 135 1.89 3.96 11.45
CA TRP A 135 3.28 4.01 11.86
C TRP A 135 3.43 3.81 13.38
N GLY A 136 4.51 3.12 13.76
CA GLY A 136 4.94 2.98 15.14
C GLY A 136 6.46 2.76 15.18
N ASP A 137 7.17 3.54 15.97
CA ASP A 137 8.64 3.46 16.14
C ASP A 137 9.42 3.45 14.80
N GLY A 138 8.97 4.28 13.84
CA GLY A 138 9.60 4.42 12.53
C GLY A 138 9.34 3.26 11.57
N ARG A 139 8.45 2.33 11.91
CA ARG A 139 8.06 1.19 11.08
C ARG A 139 6.57 1.15 10.85
N ILE A 140 6.13 0.43 9.81
CA ILE A 140 4.73 0.13 9.57
C ILE A 140 4.30 -0.96 10.54
N VAL A 141 3.28 -0.66 11.35
CA VAL A 141 2.72 -1.61 12.35
C VAL A 141 1.38 -2.20 11.93
N LYS A 142 0.63 -1.48 11.09
CA LYS A 142 -0.64 -1.97 10.51
C LYS A 142 -0.80 -1.49 9.08
N GLU A 143 -1.47 -2.31 8.28
CA GLU A 143 -1.91 -1.97 6.93
C GLU A 143 -3.36 -2.39 6.70
N TRP A 144 -4.11 -1.59 5.95
CA TRP A 144 -5.45 -1.91 5.47
C TRP A 144 -5.47 -1.80 3.96
N HIS A 145 -5.64 -2.92 3.28
CA HIS A 145 -5.71 -3.02 1.83
C HIS A 145 -7.16 -3.13 1.39
N ASN A 146 -7.60 -2.23 0.53
CA ASN A 146 -8.95 -2.19 -0.02
C ASN A 146 -8.89 -2.19 -1.54
N PHE A 147 -9.26 -3.29 -2.16
CA PHE A 147 -9.33 -3.48 -3.60
C PHE A 147 -10.22 -4.67 -3.94
N ASP A 148 -10.62 -4.81 -5.19
CA ASP A 148 -11.33 -6.00 -5.65
C ASP A 148 -10.29 -7.08 -6.06
N PRO A 149 -10.16 -8.20 -5.33
CA PRO A 149 -9.19 -9.24 -5.61
C PRO A 149 -9.63 -10.24 -6.70
N SER A 150 -10.86 -10.15 -7.20
CA SER A 150 -11.48 -11.22 -8.01
C SER A 150 -10.71 -11.54 -9.28
N SER A 151 -10.24 -10.54 -10.03
CA SER A 151 -9.50 -10.78 -11.27
C SER A 151 -8.11 -11.38 -11.02
N MET A 152 -7.44 -10.95 -9.94
CA MET A 152 -6.14 -11.50 -9.54
C MET A 152 -6.28 -12.96 -9.08
N GLN A 153 -7.30 -13.24 -8.28
CA GLN A 153 -7.59 -14.62 -7.81
C GLN A 153 -7.94 -15.54 -8.97
N ALA A 154 -8.73 -15.08 -9.95
CA ALA A 154 -9.06 -15.84 -11.14
C ALA A 154 -7.81 -16.21 -11.96
N GLU A 155 -6.87 -15.29 -12.12
CA GLU A 155 -5.60 -15.54 -12.81
C GLU A 155 -4.73 -16.56 -12.07
N MET A 156 -4.57 -16.39 -10.76
CA MET A 156 -3.78 -17.30 -9.93
C MET A 156 -4.36 -18.71 -9.88
N ALA A 157 -5.69 -18.84 -9.93
CA ALA A 157 -6.35 -20.13 -9.97
C ALA A 157 -6.04 -20.95 -11.23
N LEU A 158 -5.67 -20.31 -12.35
CA LEU A 158 -5.28 -20.98 -13.59
C LEU A 158 -3.94 -21.72 -13.46
N ALA A 159 -3.06 -21.27 -12.57
CA ALA A 159 -1.77 -21.92 -12.32
C ALA A 159 -1.90 -23.30 -11.63
N SER A 160 -3.07 -23.60 -11.03
CA SER A 160 -3.33 -24.81 -10.27
C SER A 160 -3.89 -25.97 -11.13
N ASN A 161 -4.04 -25.77 -12.43
CA ASN A 161 -4.49 -26.74 -13.42
C ASN A 161 -3.33 -27.09 -14.37
#